data_c4ea6a78942ef061988818a5c105899e
#
_entry.id   c4ea6a78942ef061988818a5c105899e
#
_cell.length_a   1.000
_cell.length_b   1.000
_cell.length_c   1.000
_cell.angle_alpha   90.00
_cell.angle_beta   90.00
_cell.angle_gamma   90.00
#
_symmetry.space_group_name_H-M   'P 1'
#
loop_
_entity.id
_entity.type
_entity.pdbx_description
1 polymer ?
#
loop_
_entity_poly.entity_id
_entity_poly.type
_entity_poly.pdbx_seq_one_letter_code
_entity_poly.pdbx_strand_id
1 'polypeptide(L)'
;MPPARQAYLYFIRAAINGKIFAKYLLREHNPGECIFRNAFSGKSVKKRAGGPSAAATQARPRPAALPRGHKHMSKQSEAALCAAGLARIICRFATKVFFMTDLLSLYRTMVRIRAFEDAAEEASQGGVQAWGLSASAKPALVRGPLHLSTGQEAVPAGVCAHLRPSDLITSTHRGHGHTLAKGADPARMMAELFGRATGYNQGKGGSMHIADFSVGMLGANGVVAAGLAIAAGAAHALKRRGRGEVAVSFFGDGAINRGPFLEALNWAVVYGLPVLFVCEDNRISATTESAPMTGGEGASGRAAALGVPGVKVDGNDVQAVCREAGRLIAEVRGGSGPRLLHAMTERQKGHVSVDKAAYRKPQDVERALADDPIRRARAALERQGLAAQADAIEREARAEIDAALAAAEAAPFPAREAAYQEIANTGEGVWK
;
A
#
# COMPACT_ATOMS: atom_id res chain seq x y z
N MET A 1 -15.53 5.69 -29.15
CA MET A 1 -14.15 5.64 -28.62
C MET A 1 -13.53 7.03 -28.74
N PRO A 2 -12.95 7.62 -27.72
CA PRO A 2 -12.36 8.95 -27.81
C PRO A 2 -11.12 8.94 -28.73
N PRO A 3 -10.87 10.03 -29.46
CA PRO A 3 -9.85 10.11 -30.52
C PRO A 3 -8.41 9.83 -30.04
N ALA A 4 -8.12 10.02 -28.77
CA ALA A 4 -6.79 9.72 -28.20
C ALA A 4 -6.45 8.22 -28.18
N ARG A 5 -7.45 7.33 -28.09
CA ARG A 5 -7.25 5.88 -28.07
C ARG A 5 -6.98 5.31 -29.47
N GLN A 6 -7.57 5.92 -30.51
CA GLN A 6 -7.29 5.55 -31.90
C GLN A 6 -5.90 6.00 -32.35
N ALA A 7 -5.46 7.19 -31.94
CA ALA A 7 -4.09 7.67 -32.20
C ALA A 7 -3.05 6.76 -31.51
N TYR A 8 -3.33 6.30 -30.29
CA TYR A 8 -2.45 5.40 -29.52
C TYR A 8 -2.30 4.02 -30.18
N LEU A 9 -3.42 3.42 -30.65
CA LEU A 9 -3.38 2.14 -31.36
C LEU A 9 -2.71 2.24 -32.74
N TYR A 10 -2.85 3.36 -33.43
CA TYR A 10 -2.15 3.63 -34.68
C TYR A 10 -0.64 3.77 -34.46
N PHE A 11 -0.23 4.43 -33.38
CA PHE A 11 1.18 4.59 -33.01
C PHE A 11 1.85 3.27 -32.60
N ILE A 12 1.15 2.42 -31.83
CA ILE A 12 1.62 1.07 -31.48
C ILE A 12 1.74 0.19 -32.72
N ARG A 13 0.80 0.24 -33.64
CA ARG A 13 0.85 -0.52 -34.89
C ARG A 13 2.01 -0.07 -35.80
N ALA A 14 2.27 1.23 -35.86
CA ALA A 14 3.40 1.78 -36.63
C ALA A 14 4.76 1.43 -35.98
N ALA A 15 4.85 1.39 -34.67
CA ALA A 15 6.04 0.98 -33.93
C ALA A 15 6.33 -0.54 -34.06
N ILE A 16 5.30 -1.38 -34.12
CA ILE A 16 5.42 -2.83 -34.27
C ILE A 16 5.80 -3.22 -35.71
N ASN A 17 5.34 -2.48 -36.72
CA ASN A 17 5.65 -2.74 -38.10
C ASN A 17 6.93 -2.09 -38.67
N GLY A 18 7.56 -1.20 -37.89
CA GLY A 18 8.82 -0.58 -38.24
C GLY A 18 10.02 -1.43 -37.83
N LYS A 19 10.85 -1.84 -38.78
CA LYS A 19 12.06 -2.69 -38.63
C LYS A 19 13.10 -2.21 -37.58
N ILE A 20 12.84 -1.11 -36.87
CA ILE A 20 13.70 -0.54 -35.84
C ILE A 20 13.44 -1.19 -34.45
N PHE A 21 12.25 -1.76 -34.23
CA PHE A 21 11.89 -2.33 -32.92
C PHE A 21 12.33 -3.78 -32.72
N ALA A 22 12.56 -4.52 -33.82
CA ALA A 22 12.88 -5.94 -33.77
C ALA A 22 14.31 -6.27 -33.27
N LYS A 23 15.20 -5.30 -33.14
CA LYS A 23 16.60 -5.53 -32.72
C LYS A 23 16.88 -5.24 -31.24
N TYR A 24 15.94 -4.61 -30.54
CA TYR A 24 16.11 -4.19 -29.14
C TYR A 24 15.19 -4.90 -28.11
N LEU A 25 14.19 -5.68 -28.59
CA LEU A 25 13.20 -6.32 -27.70
C LEU A 25 13.37 -7.84 -27.51
N LEU A 26 14.43 -8.44 -28.09
CA LEU A 26 14.70 -9.90 -28.00
C LEU A 26 15.95 -10.20 -27.15
N ARG A 27 16.17 -9.49 -26.07
CA ARG A 27 16.96 -10.00 -24.94
C ARG A 27 16.16 -9.78 -23.67
N GLU A 28 15.79 -10.87 -23.07
CA GLU A 28 15.18 -10.94 -21.74
C GLU A 28 16.01 -10.14 -20.75
N HIS A 29 15.50 -8.97 -20.36
CA HIS A 29 16.01 -8.22 -19.22
C HIS A 29 14.84 -7.74 -18.38
N ASN A 30 14.94 -8.03 -17.11
CA ASN A 30 14.11 -7.65 -15.99
C ASN A 30 13.63 -6.18 -16.12
N PRO A 31 12.32 -5.87 -15.96
CA PRO A 31 11.77 -4.52 -16.20
C PRO A 31 12.08 -3.51 -15.09
N GLY A 32 13.27 -3.53 -14.52
CA GLY A 32 13.72 -2.60 -13.48
C GLY A 32 15.08 -1.94 -13.73
N GLU A 33 15.86 -2.39 -14.71
CA GLU A 33 17.18 -1.82 -14.95
C GLU A 33 17.31 -1.24 -16.35
N CYS A 34 17.13 0.08 -16.50
CA CYS A 34 17.66 0.84 -17.61
C CYS A 34 19.16 1.09 -17.40
N ILE A 35 20.00 0.07 -17.62
CA ILE A 35 21.45 0.26 -17.68
C ILE A 35 21.85 0.44 -19.14
N PHE A 36 22.03 1.70 -19.55
CA PHE A 36 22.76 2.03 -20.76
C PHE A 36 24.26 1.79 -20.52
N ARG A 37 24.78 0.63 -20.89
CA ARG A 37 26.21 0.47 -21.09
C ARG A 37 26.62 1.10 -22.44
N ASN A 38 27.42 2.14 -22.37
CA ASN A 38 28.13 2.71 -23.52
C ASN A 38 28.96 1.62 -24.19
N ALA A 39 28.53 1.19 -25.36
CA ALA A 39 29.32 0.34 -26.26
C ALA A 39 30.18 1.23 -27.18
N PHE A 40 31.12 1.94 -26.62
CA PHE A 40 32.26 2.50 -27.40
C PHE A 40 33.45 2.65 -26.47
N SER A 41 34.45 1.82 -26.73
CA SER A 41 35.87 1.84 -26.51
C SER A 41 36.38 0.63 -25.74
N GLY A 42 36.81 -0.37 -26.49
CA GLY A 42 37.79 -1.33 -26.02
C GLY A 42 39.16 -0.63 -25.92
N LYS A 43 39.65 -0.52 -24.68
CA LYS A 43 41.07 -0.61 -24.35
C LYS A 43 41.23 -0.58 -22.84
N SER A 44 41.61 -1.70 -22.28
CA SER A 44 42.03 -1.82 -20.89
C SER A 44 43.42 -1.23 -20.76
N VAL A 45 43.63 -0.30 -19.83
CA VAL A 45 44.94 0.08 -19.36
C VAL A 45 45.03 -0.19 -17.87
N LYS A 46 45.83 -1.17 -17.51
CA LYS A 46 46.28 -1.40 -16.14
C LYS A 46 47.20 -0.24 -15.73
N LYS A 47 46.89 0.44 -14.62
CA LYS A 47 47.86 1.29 -13.92
C LYS A 47 48.21 0.69 -12.57
N ARG A 48 49.51 0.48 -12.41
CA ARG A 48 50.18 0.11 -11.17
C ARG A 48 50.25 1.31 -10.22
N ALA A 49 50.23 1.01 -8.95
CA ALA A 49 50.52 1.95 -7.86
C ALA A 49 51.99 2.33 -7.81
N GLY A 50 52.27 3.56 -7.46
CA GLY A 50 53.57 4.07 -7.06
C GLY A 50 53.40 5.41 -6.35
N GLY A 51 53.87 5.50 -5.14
CA GLY A 51 53.74 6.62 -4.21
C GLY A 51 54.85 7.68 -4.39
N PRO A 52 55.09 8.57 -3.42
CA PRO A 52 55.01 10.01 -3.62
C PRO A 52 56.39 10.73 -3.63
N SER A 53 56.47 11.92 -4.21
CA SER A 53 57.49 12.91 -3.81
C SER A 53 57.23 14.33 -4.35
N ALA A 54 57.27 15.27 -3.39
CA ALA A 54 57.84 16.63 -3.37
C ALA A 54 57.56 17.66 -4.47
N ALA A 55 57.04 18.75 -3.96
CA ALA A 55 57.18 20.18 -4.25
C ALA A 55 58.01 20.66 -5.45
N ALA A 56 57.44 21.55 -6.28
CA ALA A 56 58.08 22.76 -6.77
C ALA A 56 57.07 23.75 -7.36
N THR A 57 57.27 24.98 -6.95
CA THR A 57 56.63 26.25 -7.34
C THR A 57 56.94 26.60 -8.81
N GLN A 58 56.00 27.20 -9.55
CA GLN A 58 56.14 28.42 -10.35
C GLN A 58 55.34 28.44 -11.68
N ALA A 59 54.84 29.66 -11.92
CA ALA A 59 54.57 30.29 -13.22
C ALA A 59 53.21 30.01 -13.91
N ARG A 60 52.36 31.04 -13.90
CA ARG A 60 51.22 31.23 -14.83
C ARG A 60 51.68 31.52 -16.24
N PRO A 61 51.15 30.88 -17.25
CA PRO A 61 51.15 31.41 -18.61
C PRO A 61 49.79 32.01 -19.01
N ARG A 62 49.86 32.99 -19.91
CA ARG A 62 48.78 33.79 -20.50
C ARG A 62 47.76 32.94 -21.29
N PRO A 63 46.53 33.43 -21.48
CA PRO A 63 45.51 32.73 -22.24
C PRO A 63 45.79 32.73 -23.74
N ALA A 64 45.85 31.56 -24.33
CA ALA A 64 45.91 31.38 -25.78
C ALA A 64 44.50 31.48 -26.37
N ALA A 65 44.41 32.11 -27.54
CA ALA A 65 43.19 32.34 -28.30
C ALA A 65 42.51 31.04 -28.71
N LEU A 66 41.18 31.00 -28.52
CA LEU A 66 40.32 29.92 -28.97
C LEU A 66 40.22 29.88 -30.51
N PRO A 67 40.42 28.73 -31.15
CA PRO A 67 40.13 28.58 -32.58
C PRO A 67 38.60 28.48 -32.76
N ARG A 68 38.03 29.38 -33.56
CA ARG A 68 36.63 29.27 -34.07
C ARG A 68 36.60 28.14 -35.09
N GLY A 69 36.24 26.94 -34.65
CA GLY A 69 35.93 25.81 -35.51
C GLY A 69 34.45 25.43 -35.35
N HIS A 70 33.61 25.86 -36.28
CA HIS A 70 32.26 25.28 -36.42
C HIS A 70 32.44 23.81 -36.86
N LYS A 71 32.35 22.88 -35.90
CA LYS A 71 32.22 21.47 -36.24
C LYS A 71 30.78 21.22 -36.65
N HIS A 72 30.54 21.05 -37.95
CA HIS A 72 29.29 20.50 -38.49
C HIS A 72 29.09 19.12 -37.85
N MET A 73 28.06 18.99 -37.00
CA MET A 73 27.61 17.68 -36.51
C MET A 73 27.13 16.87 -37.69
N SER A 74 27.52 15.61 -37.78
CA SER A 74 27.04 14.71 -38.81
C SER A 74 25.53 14.44 -38.62
N LYS A 75 24.81 14.26 -39.73
CA LYS A 75 23.38 13.88 -39.70
C LYS A 75 23.11 12.65 -38.82
N GLN A 76 24.08 11.76 -38.65
CA GLN A 76 24.02 10.61 -37.77
C GLN A 76 24.05 11.00 -36.26
N SER A 77 24.82 12.06 -35.90
CA SER A 77 24.85 12.55 -34.51
C SER A 77 23.57 13.27 -34.12
N GLU A 78 22.93 13.99 -35.05
CA GLU A 78 21.62 14.64 -34.83
C GLU A 78 20.52 13.62 -34.70
N ALA A 79 20.51 12.58 -35.54
CA ALA A 79 19.56 11.49 -35.44
C ALA A 79 19.66 10.68 -34.12
N ALA A 80 20.90 10.49 -33.62
CA ALA A 80 21.14 9.83 -32.33
C ALA A 80 20.69 10.68 -31.14
N LEU A 81 20.86 12.00 -31.21
CA LEU A 81 20.38 12.94 -30.17
C LEU A 81 18.84 13.03 -30.16
N CYS A 82 18.19 13.07 -31.33
CA CYS A 82 16.74 13.02 -31.46
C CYS A 82 16.17 11.68 -30.95
N ALA A 83 16.80 10.55 -31.26
CA ALA A 83 16.36 9.24 -30.78
C ALA A 83 16.51 9.10 -29.24
N ALA A 84 17.60 9.64 -28.69
CA ALA A 84 17.80 9.67 -27.22
C ALA A 84 16.81 10.60 -26.52
N GLY A 85 16.47 11.74 -27.13
CA GLY A 85 15.42 12.66 -26.65
C GLY A 85 14.04 12.01 -26.68
N LEU A 86 13.69 11.36 -27.77
CA LEU A 86 12.42 10.65 -27.95
C LEU A 86 12.30 9.46 -26.98
N ALA A 87 13.39 8.70 -26.80
CA ALA A 87 13.44 7.60 -25.83
C ALA A 87 13.27 8.09 -24.39
N ARG A 88 13.84 9.26 -24.03
CA ARG A 88 13.60 9.89 -22.71
C ARG A 88 12.17 10.36 -22.53
N ILE A 89 11.55 10.91 -23.57
CA ILE A 89 10.14 11.33 -23.55
C ILE A 89 9.23 10.11 -23.45
N ILE A 90 9.47 9.07 -24.25
CA ILE A 90 8.70 7.81 -24.21
C ILE A 90 8.89 7.11 -22.87
N CYS A 91 10.10 7.06 -22.33
CA CYS A 91 10.38 6.49 -21.01
C CYS A 91 9.67 7.29 -19.89
N ARG A 92 9.68 8.64 -19.95
CA ARG A 92 8.92 9.50 -19.02
C ARG A 92 7.40 9.33 -19.17
N PHE A 93 6.88 9.19 -20.39
CA PHE A 93 5.44 8.91 -20.62
C PHE A 93 5.08 7.48 -20.24
N ALA A 94 5.87 6.49 -20.56
CA ALA A 94 5.65 5.10 -20.18
C ALA A 94 5.73 4.93 -18.65
N THR A 95 6.68 5.56 -17.98
CA THR A 95 6.76 5.58 -16.53
C THR A 95 5.55 6.29 -15.92
N LYS A 96 5.10 7.40 -16.53
CA LYS A 96 3.92 8.14 -16.07
C LYS A 96 2.61 7.37 -16.29
N VAL A 97 2.49 6.58 -17.35
CA VAL A 97 1.32 5.74 -17.66
C VAL A 97 1.33 4.43 -16.87
N PHE A 98 2.50 3.86 -16.60
CA PHE A 98 2.63 2.59 -15.87
C PHE A 98 2.45 2.74 -14.35
N PHE A 99 2.62 3.95 -13.80
CA PHE A 99 2.43 4.25 -12.37
C PHE A 99 1.15 5.06 -12.06
N MET A 100 0.30 5.35 -13.03
CA MET A 100 -0.99 5.98 -12.78
C MET A 100 -2.05 4.90 -12.59
N THR A 101 -2.11 4.31 -11.41
CA THR A 101 -3.38 3.78 -10.94
C THR A 101 -4.37 4.94 -11.00
N ASP A 102 -5.43 4.76 -11.76
CA ASP A 102 -6.44 5.78 -11.99
C ASP A 102 -7.00 6.26 -10.64
N LEU A 103 -7.01 7.57 -10.42
CA LEU A 103 -7.55 8.16 -9.19
C LEU A 103 -9.00 7.72 -8.94
N LEU A 104 -9.79 7.48 -10.00
CA LEU A 104 -11.14 6.92 -9.88
C LEU A 104 -11.14 5.53 -9.25
N SER A 105 -10.18 4.67 -9.60
CA SER A 105 -10.05 3.33 -9.02
C SER A 105 -9.68 3.39 -7.53
N LEU A 106 -8.74 4.26 -7.17
CA LEU A 106 -8.35 4.50 -5.78
C LEU A 106 -9.52 5.09 -4.98
N TYR A 107 -10.23 6.04 -5.56
CA TYR A 107 -11.42 6.66 -4.98
C TYR A 107 -12.51 5.62 -4.73
N ARG A 108 -12.80 4.76 -5.72
CA ARG A 108 -13.76 3.65 -5.58
C ARG A 108 -13.43 2.76 -4.37
N THR A 109 -12.17 2.40 -4.20
CA THR A 109 -11.73 1.57 -3.09
C THR A 109 -11.95 2.28 -1.75
N MET A 110 -11.57 3.56 -1.64
CA MET A 110 -11.77 4.33 -0.40
C MET A 110 -13.24 4.51 -0.05
N VAL A 111 -14.07 4.86 -1.03
CA VAL A 111 -15.52 5.06 -0.82
C VAL A 111 -16.20 3.74 -0.44
N ARG A 112 -15.80 2.63 -1.04
CA ARG A 112 -16.28 1.29 -0.69
C ARG A 112 -15.95 0.92 0.75
N ILE A 113 -14.73 1.22 1.21
CA ILE A 113 -14.31 1.01 2.60
C ILE A 113 -15.16 1.89 3.53
N ARG A 114 -15.30 3.19 3.23
CA ARG A 114 -16.07 4.12 4.05
C ARG A 114 -17.53 3.70 4.16
N ALA A 115 -18.17 3.33 3.05
CA ALA A 115 -19.56 2.88 3.06
C ALA A 115 -19.75 1.63 3.93
N PHE A 116 -18.79 0.70 3.89
CA PHE A 116 -18.80 -0.49 4.75
C PHE A 116 -18.65 -0.12 6.23
N GLU A 117 -17.71 0.75 6.56
CA GLU A 117 -17.45 1.15 7.95
C GLU A 117 -18.62 1.92 8.54
N ASP A 118 -19.25 2.81 7.77
CA ASP A 118 -20.42 3.58 8.21
C ASP A 118 -21.62 2.64 8.47
N ALA A 119 -21.88 1.68 7.59
CA ALA A 119 -22.94 0.67 7.78
C ALA A 119 -22.67 -0.24 8.99
N ALA A 120 -21.42 -0.67 9.17
CA ALA A 120 -21.02 -1.49 10.31
C ALA A 120 -21.12 -0.72 11.63
N GLU A 121 -20.75 0.57 11.63
CA GLU A 121 -20.88 1.46 12.80
C GLU A 121 -22.36 1.60 13.19
N GLU A 122 -23.24 1.91 12.24
CA GLU A 122 -24.69 2.02 12.49
C GLU A 122 -25.24 0.71 13.05
N ALA A 123 -24.87 -0.43 12.48
CA ALA A 123 -25.29 -1.74 12.94
C ALA A 123 -24.75 -2.13 14.33
N SER A 124 -23.69 -1.48 14.82
CA SER A 124 -23.08 -1.76 16.11
C SER A 124 -23.69 -0.99 17.27
N GLN A 125 -24.43 0.09 17.00
CA GLN A 125 -24.77 1.08 18.03
C GLN A 125 -25.97 0.72 18.91
N GLY A 126 -26.92 -0.05 18.41
CA GLY A 126 -28.00 -0.64 19.22
C GLY A 126 -28.63 0.26 20.28
N GLY A 127 -28.96 1.51 19.93
CA GLY A 127 -29.50 2.49 20.87
C GLY A 127 -28.47 3.34 21.63
N VAL A 128 -27.18 3.10 21.43
CA VAL A 128 -26.11 3.91 22.05
C VAL A 128 -25.81 5.11 21.16
N GLN A 129 -25.87 6.31 21.73
CA GLN A 129 -25.40 7.51 21.08
C GLN A 129 -23.87 7.49 21.06
N ALA A 130 -23.30 7.36 19.88
CA ALA A 130 -21.85 7.42 19.67
C ALA A 130 -21.48 8.64 18.84
N TRP A 131 -20.19 8.83 18.67
CA TRP A 131 -19.59 9.97 17.99
C TRP A 131 -20.20 10.23 16.59
N GLY A 132 -20.92 11.35 16.45
CA GLY A 132 -21.47 11.84 15.19
C GLY A 132 -22.73 11.10 14.70
N LEU A 133 -23.21 10.09 15.41
CA LEU A 133 -24.44 9.39 15.09
C LEU A 133 -25.47 9.52 16.19
N SER A 134 -26.73 9.63 15.79
CA SER A 134 -27.87 9.57 16.71
C SER A 134 -28.08 8.14 17.21
N ALA A 135 -28.63 7.99 18.41
CA ALA A 135 -29.01 6.68 18.94
C ALA A 135 -29.96 5.96 17.97
N SER A 136 -29.61 4.74 17.57
CA SER A 136 -30.47 3.89 16.75
C SER A 136 -31.57 3.26 17.62
N ALA A 137 -32.80 3.25 17.12
CA ALA A 137 -33.90 2.53 17.76
C ALA A 137 -33.82 0.99 17.53
N LYS A 138 -32.95 0.56 16.60
CA LYS A 138 -32.74 -0.86 16.26
C LYS A 138 -31.76 -1.51 17.25
N PRO A 139 -31.93 -2.81 17.57
CA PRO A 139 -30.96 -3.54 18.37
C PRO A 139 -29.65 -3.68 17.66
N ALA A 140 -28.54 -3.69 18.42
CA ALA A 140 -27.22 -3.90 17.84
C ALA A 140 -27.12 -5.28 17.16
N LEU A 141 -26.74 -5.29 15.89
CA LEU A 141 -26.47 -6.51 15.12
C LEU A 141 -25.02 -6.97 15.28
N VAL A 142 -24.07 -6.02 15.36
CA VAL A 142 -22.67 -6.30 15.66
C VAL A 142 -22.50 -6.36 17.17
N ARG A 143 -21.99 -7.48 17.67
CA ARG A 143 -21.69 -7.69 19.09
C ARG A 143 -20.21 -7.70 19.33
N GLY A 144 -19.77 -7.00 20.37
CA GLY A 144 -18.35 -6.87 20.70
C GLY A 144 -17.70 -5.61 20.12
N PRO A 145 -16.39 -5.46 20.33
CA PRO A 145 -15.66 -4.26 19.90
C PRO A 145 -15.52 -4.19 18.39
N LEU A 146 -15.98 -3.11 17.79
CA LEU A 146 -15.83 -2.79 16.37
C LEU A 146 -14.84 -1.67 16.22
N HIS A 147 -13.72 -1.93 15.52
CA HIS A 147 -12.66 -0.98 15.29
C HIS A 147 -12.68 -0.49 13.84
N LEU A 148 -13.08 0.75 13.66
CA LEU A 148 -13.28 1.35 12.34
C LEU A 148 -11.97 1.91 11.77
N SER A 149 -11.76 1.75 10.47
CA SER A 149 -10.65 2.35 9.72
C SER A 149 -10.99 3.71 9.11
N THR A 150 -12.11 4.31 9.50
CA THR A 150 -12.61 5.60 9.03
C THR A 150 -11.56 6.70 9.20
N GLY A 151 -11.20 7.37 8.09
CA GLY A 151 -10.15 8.38 8.00
C GLY A 151 -8.80 7.84 7.54
N GLN A 152 -8.62 6.50 7.45
CA GLN A 152 -7.36 5.85 7.07
C GLN A 152 -7.45 5.11 5.72
N GLU A 153 -8.53 5.29 4.95
CA GLU A 153 -8.85 4.52 3.74
C GLU A 153 -7.82 4.66 2.62
N ALA A 154 -7.08 5.77 2.59
CA ALA A 154 -6.08 6.02 1.56
C ALA A 154 -4.89 5.06 1.64
N VAL A 155 -4.52 4.60 2.84
CA VAL A 155 -3.39 3.69 3.02
C VAL A 155 -3.67 2.32 2.41
N PRO A 156 -4.74 1.58 2.79
CA PRO A 156 -5.06 0.31 2.15
C PRO A 156 -5.35 0.46 0.66
N ALA A 157 -6.06 1.52 0.22
CA ALA A 157 -6.37 1.74 -1.19
C ALA A 157 -5.09 1.92 -2.02
N GLY A 158 -4.16 2.78 -1.55
CA GLY A 158 -2.92 3.05 -2.28
C GLY A 158 -1.94 1.88 -2.28
N VAL A 159 -1.85 1.12 -1.19
CA VAL A 159 -0.95 -0.04 -1.08
C VAL A 159 -1.46 -1.23 -1.88
N CYS A 160 -2.73 -1.62 -1.66
CA CYS A 160 -3.31 -2.81 -2.29
C CYS A 160 -3.47 -2.67 -3.81
N ALA A 161 -3.52 -1.46 -4.35
CA ALA A 161 -3.54 -1.20 -5.78
C ALA A 161 -2.34 -1.80 -6.55
N HIS A 162 -1.24 -2.13 -5.87
CA HIS A 162 -0.03 -2.72 -6.45
C HIS A 162 0.16 -4.20 -6.13
N LEU A 163 -0.77 -4.79 -5.37
CA LEU A 163 -0.69 -6.17 -4.97
C LEU A 163 -1.38 -7.09 -5.99
N ARG A 164 -0.77 -8.24 -6.21
CA ARG A 164 -1.35 -9.34 -6.99
C ARG A 164 -2.30 -10.15 -6.09
N PRO A 165 -3.24 -10.91 -6.65
CA PRO A 165 -4.06 -11.84 -5.87
C PRO A 165 -3.21 -12.81 -5.01
N SER A 166 -2.05 -13.24 -5.53
CA SER A 166 -1.12 -14.17 -4.85
C SER A 166 -0.22 -13.53 -3.80
N ASP A 167 -0.15 -12.20 -3.72
CA ASP A 167 0.57 -11.50 -2.65
C ASP A 167 -0.22 -11.59 -1.34
N LEU A 168 0.49 -11.67 -0.23
CA LEU A 168 -0.11 -11.91 1.08
C LEU A 168 -0.12 -10.63 1.92
N ILE A 169 -1.19 -10.44 2.70
CA ILE A 169 -1.26 -9.35 3.67
C ILE A 169 -1.58 -9.86 5.07
N THR A 170 -1.06 -9.17 6.08
CA THR A 170 -1.50 -9.26 7.48
C THR A 170 -2.01 -7.90 7.94
N SER A 171 -2.92 -7.90 8.89
CA SER A 171 -3.58 -6.68 9.34
C SER A 171 -3.65 -6.57 10.86
N THR A 172 -4.24 -5.49 11.32
CA THR A 172 -4.48 -5.15 12.72
C THR A 172 -5.93 -5.47 13.11
N HIS A 173 -6.32 -5.06 14.31
CA HIS A 173 -7.72 -5.05 14.76
C HIS A 173 -8.66 -4.18 13.90
N ARG A 174 -8.13 -3.28 13.04
CA ARG A 174 -8.86 -2.45 12.05
C ARG A 174 -8.75 -3.06 10.65
N GLY A 175 -9.04 -4.35 10.53
CA GLY A 175 -8.75 -5.13 9.33
C GLY A 175 -9.70 -4.92 8.15
N HIS A 176 -10.85 -4.26 8.33
CA HIS A 176 -11.89 -4.15 7.29
C HIS A 176 -11.37 -3.47 6.03
N GLY A 177 -10.76 -2.28 6.19
CA GLY A 177 -10.23 -1.52 5.05
C GLY A 177 -9.16 -2.28 4.27
N HIS A 178 -8.22 -2.96 4.95
CA HIS A 178 -7.18 -3.76 4.31
C HIS A 178 -7.76 -4.95 3.53
N THR A 179 -8.73 -5.64 4.16
CA THR A 179 -9.35 -6.82 3.58
C THR A 179 -10.18 -6.46 2.35
N LEU A 180 -10.98 -5.39 2.42
CA LEU A 180 -11.77 -4.88 1.29
C LEU A 180 -10.88 -4.37 0.15
N ALA A 181 -9.80 -3.64 0.47
CA ALA A 181 -8.85 -3.17 -0.53
C ALA A 181 -8.11 -4.32 -1.22
N LYS A 182 -7.93 -5.46 -0.55
CA LYS A 182 -7.34 -6.67 -1.13
C LYS A 182 -8.30 -7.44 -2.03
N GLY A 183 -9.59 -7.07 -2.06
CA GLY A 183 -10.60 -7.62 -2.94
C GLY A 183 -11.62 -8.55 -2.29
N ALA A 184 -11.71 -8.54 -0.97
CA ALA A 184 -12.68 -9.36 -0.24
C ALA A 184 -14.14 -8.96 -0.48
N ASP A 185 -15.03 -9.91 -0.29
CA ASP A 185 -16.48 -9.74 -0.41
C ASP A 185 -17.06 -9.05 0.83
N PRO A 186 -17.71 -7.87 0.72
CA PRO A 186 -18.29 -7.16 1.84
C PRO A 186 -19.48 -7.91 2.47
N ALA A 187 -20.22 -8.71 1.71
CA ALA A 187 -21.36 -9.47 2.26
C ALA A 187 -20.88 -10.55 3.25
N ARG A 188 -19.81 -11.28 2.89
CA ARG A 188 -19.18 -12.24 3.81
C ARG A 188 -18.56 -11.56 5.02
N MET A 189 -17.97 -10.37 4.83
CA MET A 189 -17.39 -9.61 5.94
C MET A 189 -18.47 -9.10 6.89
N MET A 190 -19.58 -8.54 6.37
CA MET A 190 -20.70 -8.09 7.19
C MET A 190 -21.36 -9.27 7.94
N ALA A 191 -21.50 -10.42 7.27
CA ALA A 191 -21.98 -11.65 7.88
C ALA A 191 -21.10 -12.11 9.06
N GLU A 192 -19.75 -11.96 8.94
CA GLU A 192 -18.84 -12.25 10.06
C GLU A 192 -19.07 -11.33 11.25
N LEU A 193 -19.24 -10.01 11.00
CA LEU A 193 -19.54 -9.04 12.05
C LEU A 193 -20.88 -9.33 12.76
N PHE A 194 -21.85 -9.88 12.04
CA PHE A 194 -23.16 -10.24 12.59
C PHE A 194 -23.17 -11.63 13.24
N GLY A 195 -22.04 -12.33 13.27
CA GLY A 195 -21.93 -13.67 13.82
C GLY A 195 -22.68 -14.73 13.00
N ARG A 196 -22.75 -14.57 11.67
CA ARG A 196 -23.50 -15.45 10.77
C ARG A 196 -22.59 -16.54 10.19
N ALA A 197 -23.20 -17.70 9.91
CA ALA A 197 -22.51 -18.87 9.38
C ALA A 197 -21.81 -18.63 8.02
N THR A 198 -22.33 -17.68 7.24
CA THR A 198 -21.76 -17.31 5.93
C THR A 198 -20.58 -16.35 6.00
N GLY A 199 -20.21 -15.90 7.22
CA GLY A 199 -19.03 -15.06 7.46
C GLY A 199 -17.72 -15.78 7.13
N TYR A 200 -16.62 -15.02 7.02
CA TYR A 200 -15.30 -15.55 6.69
C TYR A 200 -14.81 -16.61 7.68
N ASN A 201 -15.08 -16.41 8.95
CA ASN A 201 -14.74 -17.34 10.04
C ASN A 201 -16.00 -18.01 10.61
N GLN A 202 -17.05 -18.14 9.81
CA GLN A 202 -18.33 -18.73 10.21
C GLN A 202 -18.97 -18.00 11.42
N GLY A 203 -18.77 -16.70 11.53
CA GLY A 203 -19.27 -15.88 12.62
C GLY A 203 -18.54 -16.04 13.96
N LYS A 204 -17.41 -16.73 13.99
CA LYS A 204 -16.64 -17.03 15.22
C LYS A 204 -15.56 -15.96 15.54
N GLY A 205 -15.05 -15.27 14.53
CA GLY A 205 -13.91 -14.35 14.67
C GLY A 205 -14.32 -12.92 14.99
N GLY A 206 -15.39 -12.44 14.38
CA GLY A 206 -15.84 -11.05 14.46
C GLY A 206 -14.86 -10.07 13.84
N SER A 207 -15.03 -8.78 14.16
CA SER A 207 -14.31 -7.65 13.54
C SER A 207 -12.78 -7.80 13.54
N MET A 208 -12.19 -8.24 14.64
CA MET A 208 -10.74 -8.24 14.82
C MET A 208 -10.01 -9.47 14.25
N HIS A 209 -10.71 -10.44 13.69
CA HIS A 209 -10.10 -11.72 13.30
C HIS A 209 -10.50 -12.15 11.88
N ILE A 210 -10.91 -11.21 11.02
CA ILE A 210 -11.27 -11.50 9.63
C ILE A 210 -10.06 -12.05 8.90
N ALA A 211 -10.23 -13.19 8.22
CA ALA A 211 -9.25 -13.81 7.36
C ALA A 211 -9.90 -14.26 6.05
N ASP A 212 -9.26 -14.00 4.93
CA ASP A 212 -9.71 -14.45 3.60
C ASP A 212 -8.49 -14.90 2.77
N PHE A 213 -8.19 -16.18 2.85
CA PHE A 213 -7.05 -16.75 2.13
C PHE A 213 -7.24 -16.71 0.61
N SER A 214 -8.47 -16.60 0.11
CA SER A 214 -8.74 -16.55 -1.33
C SER A 214 -8.20 -15.28 -1.98
N VAL A 215 -8.13 -14.18 -1.23
CA VAL A 215 -7.52 -12.92 -1.66
C VAL A 215 -6.13 -12.69 -1.04
N GLY A 216 -5.59 -13.66 -0.29
CA GLY A 216 -4.28 -13.54 0.36
C GLY A 216 -4.28 -12.73 1.66
N MET A 217 -5.44 -12.52 2.29
CA MET A 217 -5.55 -11.91 3.61
C MET A 217 -5.35 -12.99 4.69
N LEU A 218 -4.18 -13.03 5.31
CA LEU A 218 -3.81 -14.05 6.31
C LEU A 218 -4.48 -13.85 7.66
N GLY A 219 -4.99 -12.67 7.94
CA GLY A 219 -5.80 -12.39 9.10
C GLY A 219 -5.61 -11.00 9.68
N ALA A 220 -6.72 -10.45 10.15
CA ALA A 220 -6.75 -9.37 11.13
C ALA A 220 -6.36 -9.96 12.51
N ASN A 221 -5.77 -9.14 13.38
CA ASN A 221 -5.31 -9.63 14.67
C ASN A 221 -5.44 -8.57 15.76
N GLY A 222 -6.09 -8.94 16.86
CA GLY A 222 -6.20 -8.10 18.06
C GLY A 222 -4.90 -8.02 18.88
N VAL A 223 -3.95 -8.94 18.68
CA VAL A 223 -2.65 -8.90 19.36
C VAL A 223 -1.72 -7.91 18.66
N VAL A 224 -1.41 -6.82 19.36
CA VAL A 224 -0.60 -5.73 18.80
C VAL A 224 0.78 -6.23 18.36
N ALA A 225 1.14 -5.94 17.10
CA ALA A 225 2.38 -6.34 16.42
C ALA A 225 2.49 -7.81 15.98
N ALA A 226 1.53 -8.69 16.32
CA ALA A 226 1.62 -10.10 15.91
C ALA A 226 1.66 -10.29 14.38
N GLY A 227 0.94 -9.44 13.63
CA GLY A 227 0.93 -9.46 12.17
C GLY A 227 2.31 -9.31 11.53
N LEU A 228 3.24 -8.61 12.18
CA LEU A 228 4.62 -8.41 11.70
C LEU A 228 5.39 -9.74 11.61
N ALA A 229 5.35 -10.52 12.68
CA ALA A 229 6.01 -11.84 12.71
C ALA A 229 5.35 -12.83 11.74
N ILE A 230 4.01 -12.82 11.63
CA ILE A 230 3.27 -13.64 10.68
C ILE A 230 3.66 -13.29 9.25
N ALA A 231 3.73 -11.98 8.91
CA ALA A 231 4.14 -11.52 7.59
C ALA A 231 5.61 -11.89 7.27
N ALA A 232 6.51 -11.81 8.24
CA ALA A 232 7.89 -12.23 8.06
C ALA A 232 7.99 -13.75 7.77
N GLY A 233 7.21 -14.58 8.47
CA GLY A 233 7.09 -16.00 8.18
C GLY A 233 6.50 -16.29 6.80
N ALA A 234 5.44 -15.59 6.43
CA ALA A 234 4.83 -15.69 5.10
C ALA A 234 5.82 -15.27 4.00
N ALA A 235 6.53 -14.15 4.17
CA ALA A 235 7.56 -13.69 3.23
C ALA A 235 8.70 -14.70 3.08
N HIS A 236 9.08 -15.37 4.17
CA HIS A 236 10.09 -16.43 4.12
C HIS A 236 9.61 -17.60 3.23
N ALA A 237 8.36 -18.04 3.39
CA ALA A 237 7.77 -19.07 2.54
C ALA A 237 7.68 -18.62 1.07
N LEU A 238 7.24 -17.38 0.81
CA LEU A 238 7.16 -16.80 -0.54
C LEU A 238 8.54 -16.73 -1.21
N LYS A 239 9.59 -16.33 -0.46
CA LYS A 239 10.96 -16.32 -0.96
C LYS A 239 11.41 -17.71 -1.39
N ARG A 240 11.11 -18.75 -0.59
CA ARG A 240 11.43 -20.15 -0.93
C ARG A 240 10.65 -20.65 -2.14
N ARG A 241 9.42 -20.19 -2.35
CA ARG A 241 8.61 -20.51 -3.56
C ARG A 241 9.18 -19.90 -4.83
N GLY A 242 9.86 -18.75 -4.75
CA GLY A 242 10.58 -18.14 -5.86
C GLY A 242 9.71 -17.60 -7.00
N ARG A 243 8.42 -17.28 -6.77
CA ARG A 243 7.48 -16.81 -7.80
C ARG A 243 7.37 -15.29 -7.89
N GLY A 244 8.18 -14.54 -7.13
CA GLY A 244 8.17 -13.09 -7.09
C GLY A 244 6.94 -12.49 -6.38
N GLU A 245 6.32 -13.25 -5.48
CA GLU A 245 5.25 -12.80 -4.59
C GLU A 245 5.86 -12.00 -3.43
N VAL A 246 5.06 -11.11 -2.83
CA VAL A 246 5.47 -10.29 -1.67
C VAL A 246 4.48 -10.45 -0.53
N ALA A 247 4.95 -10.21 0.69
CA ALA A 247 4.08 -10.03 1.85
C ALA A 247 4.01 -8.56 2.23
N VAL A 248 2.86 -8.11 2.73
CA VAL A 248 2.68 -6.77 3.30
C VAL A 248 2.11 -6.91 4.71
N SER A 249 2.71 -6.21 5.67
CA SER A 249 2.20 -6.17 7.04
C SER A 249 1.72 -4.76 7.37
N PHE A 250 0.43 -4.59 7.61
CA PHE A 250 -0.12 -3.35 8.15
C PHE A 250 -0.07 -3.38 9.67
N PHE A 251 0.36 -2.28 10.29
CA PHE A 251 0.42 -2.13 11.74
C PHE A 251 0.33 -0.66 12.14
N GLY A 252 -0.11 -0.40 13.37
CA GLY A 252 -0.23 0.96 13.89
C GLY A 252 1.04 1.43 14.61
N ASP A 253 1.09 2.73 14.89
CA ASP A 253 2.17 3.42 15.62
C ASP A 253 2.48 2.79 16.98
N GLY A 254 1.48 2.31 17.73
CA GLY A 254 1.72 1.61 19.01
C GLY A 254 2.48 0.29 18.89
N ALA A 255 2.45 -0.35 17.71
CA ALA A 255 3.11 -1.64 17.49
C ALA A 255 4.65 -1.54 17.54
N ILE A 256 5.23 -0.38 17.23
CA ILE A 256 6.68 -0.18 17.22
C ILE A 256 7.32 -0.29 18.61
N ASN A 257 6.51 -0.21 19.66
CA ASN A 257 6.94 -0.37 21.06
C ASN A 257 6.84 -1.82 21.56
N ARG A 258 6.50 -2.79 20.66
CA ARG A 258 6.37 -4.21 20.99
C ARG A 258 7.57 -5.00 20.46
N GLY A 259 7.95 -6.06 21.18
CA GLY A 259 9.04 -6.97 20.78
C GLY A 259 8.96 -7.47 19.34
N PRO A 260 7.79 -7.99 18.88
CA PRO A 260 7.62 -8.51 17.52
C PRO A 260 7.96 -7.51 16.40
N PHE A 261 7.90 -6.19 16.62
CA PHE A 261 8.37 -5.21 15.66
C PHE A 261 9.88 -5.37 15.40
N LEU A 262 10.69 -5.36 16.46
CA LEU A 262 12.14 -5.51 16.33
C LEU A 262 12.52 -6.88 15.77
N GLU A 263 11.90 -7.92 16.27
CA GLU A 263 12.15 -9.31 15.88
C GLU A 263 11.84 -9.56 14.41
N ALA A 264 10.68 -9.15 13.93
CA ALA A 264 10.27 -9.34 12.54
C ALA A 264 11.12 -8.54 11.55
N LEU A 265 11.46 -7.29 11.87
CA LEU A 265 12.32 -6.48 11.01
C LEU A 265 13.74 -7.05 10.94
N ASN A 266 14.32 -7.43 12.07
CA ASN A 266 15.62 -8.08 12.12
C ASN A 266 15.63 -9.39 11.29
N TRP A 267 14.64 -10.25 11.48
CA TRP A 267 14.49 -11.48 10.72
C TRP A 267 14.38 -11.22 9.22
N ALA A 268 13.58 -10.21 8.85
CA ALA A 268 13.39 -9.84 7.45
C ALA A 268 14.69 -9.38 6.78
N VAL A 269 15.53 -8.62 7.48
CA VAL A 269 16.83 -8.15 6.98
C VAL A 269 17.80 -9.31 6.87
N VAL A 270 17.96 -10.12 7.93
CA VAL A 270 18.90 -11.24 7.95
C VAL A 270 18.66 -12.20 6.79
N TYR A 271 17.40 -12.46 6.47
CA TYR A 271 17.04 -13.37 5.38
C TYR A 271 16.71 -12.65 4.06
N GLY A 272 16.81 -11.31 3.97
CA GLY A 272 16.48 -10.55 2.77
C GLY A 272 15.07 -10.85 2.27
N LEU A 273 14.07 -10.82 3.16
CA LEU A 273 12.71 -11.26 2.86
C LEU A 273 11.94 -10.29 1.99
N PRO A 274 11.08 -10.77 1.07
CA PRO A 274 10.22 -9.93 0.25
C PRO A 274 9.01 -9.41 1.04
N VAL A 275 9.23 -8.48 1.98
CA VAL A 275 8.17 -7.92 2.82
C VAL A 275 8.20 -6.40 2.82
N LEU A 276 7.01 -5.80 2.69
CA LEU A 276 6.76 -4.39 2.93
C LEU A 276 6.05 -4.24 4.29
N PHE A 277 6.64 -3.49 5.19
CA PHE A 277 6.07 -3.09 6.46
C PHE A 277 5.37 -1.74 6.28
N VAL A 278 4.06 -1.63 6.58
CA VAL A 278 3.26 -0.42 6.44
C VAL A 278 2.78 0.02 7.81
N CYS A 279 3.36 1.11 8.31
CA CYS A 279 2.94 1.74 9.56
C CYS A 279 1.86 2.78 9.28
N GLU A 280 0.65 2.55 9.78
CA GLU A 280 -0.43 3.53 9.83
C GLU A 280 -0.31 4.33 11.14
N ASP A 281 0.39 5.46 11.07
CA ASP A 281 0.64 6.32 12.22
C ASP A 281 -0.44 7.39 12.33
N ASN A 282 -1.46 7.10 13.13
CA ASN A 282 -2.54 8.03 13.45
C ASN A 282 -2.29 8.80 14.76
N ARG A 283 -1.08 8.71 15.33
CA ARG A 283 -0.60 9.38 16.52
C ARG A 283 -1.30 8.98 17.82
N ILE A 284 -2.21 7.99 17.80
CA ILE A 284 -2.96 7.57 18.98
C ILE A 284 -3.03 6.05 19.04
N SER A 285 -2.34 5.46 20.02
CA SER A 285 -2.45 4.03 20.34
C SER A 285 -3.56 3.81 21.37
N ALA A 286 -4.64 3.17 20.96
CA ALA A 286 -5.88 3.06 21.75
C ALA A 286 -6.38 4.46 22.17
N THR A 287 -6.16 4.85 23.43
CA THR A 287 -6.57 6.15 24.01
C THR A 287 -5.36 7.04 24.37
N THR A 288 -4.14 6.59 24.05
CA THR A 288 -2.89 7.25 24.45
C THR A 288 -2.19 7.88 23.27
N GLU A 289 -1.80 9.15 23.35
CA GLU A 289 -0.96 9.79 22.35
C GLU A 289 0.38 9.06 22.23
N SER A 290 0.82 8.79 20.99
CA SER A 290 2.02 7.97 20.76
C SER A 290 3.32 8.74 20.94
N ALA A 291 3.34 10.04 20.66
CA ALA A 291 4.55 10.84 20.69
C ALA A 291 5.23 10.87 22.09
N PRO A 292 4.51 11.07 23.23
CA PRO A 292 5.13 11.04 24.55
C PRO A 292 5.64 9.65 24.97
N MET A 293 5.16 8.59 24.30
CA MET A 293 5.47 7.18 24.61
C MET A 293 6.48 6.57 23.64
N THR A 294 7.01 7.35 22.69
CA THR A 294 7.89 6.85 21.64
C THR A 294 9.23 7.57 21.67
N GLY A 295 10.27 6.87 22.12
CA GLY A 295 11.64 7.37 22.01
C GLY A 295 12.16 7.29 20.58
N GLY A 296 12.92 8.32 20.13
CA GLY A 296 13.53 8.40 18.81
C GLY A 296 12.56 8.84 17.71
N GLU A 297 12.90 8.55 16.46
CA GLU A 297 12.22 9.05 15.27
C GLU A 297 11.03 8.17 14.80
N GLY A 298 10.39 7.42 15.70
CA GLY A 298 9.24 6.59 15.38
C GLY A 298 9.57 5.39 14.50
N ALA A 299 8.57 4.96 13.69
CA ALA A 299 8.69 3.73 12.90
C ALA A 299 9.85 3.76 11.91
N SER A 300 10.02 4.84 11.15
CA SER A 300 11.07 4.96 10.14
C SER A 300 12.48 4.95 10.75
N GLY A 301 12.71 5.68 11.83
CA GLY A 301 14.03 5.72 12.49
C GLY A 301 14.40 4.37 13.08
N ARG A 302 13.46 3.69 13.75
CA ARG A 302 13.70 2.35 14.31
C ARG A 302 13.95 1.31 13.23
N ALA A 303 13.20 1.36 12.13
CA ALA A 303 13.40 0.46 11.00
C ALA A 303 14.78 0.68 10.34
N ALA A 304 15.19 1.94 10.14
CA ALA A 304 16.48 2.28 9.59
C ALA A 304 17.64 1.76 10.45
N ALA A 305 17.53 1.87 11.79
CA ALA A 305 18.51 1.32 12.72
C ALA A 305 18.68 -0.20 12.63
N LEU A 306 17.64 -0.92 12.14
CA LEU A 306 17.67 -2.36 11.89
C LEU A 306 18.05 -2.70 10.45
N GLY A 307 18.38 -1.72 9.60
CA GLY A 307 18.72 -1.96 8.20
C GLY A 307 17.52 -2.09 7.26
N VAL A 308 16.32 -1.68 7.68
CA VAL A 308 15.13 -1.60 6.83
C VAL A 308 14.95 -0.16 6.34
N PRO A 309 15.22 0.13 5.05
CA PRO A 309 14.99 1.46 4.50
C PRO A 309 13.50 1.81 4.55
N GLY A 310 13.18 3.01 5.06
CA GLY A 310 11.83 3.50 5.19
C GLY A 310 11.58 4.81 4.48
N VAL A 311 10.32 5.05 4.11
CA VAL A 311 9.83 6.31 3.56
C VAL A 311 8.64 6.77 4.37
N LYS A 312 8.64 8.05 4.74
CA LYS A 312 7.49 8.71 5.37
C LYS A 312 6.64 9.38 4.31
N VAL A 313 5.32 9.20 4.38
CA VAL A 313 4.36 9.72 3.41
C VAL A 313 3.15 10.32 4.12
N ASP A 314 2.51 11.30 3.48
CA ASP A 314 1.17 11.74 3.86
C ASP A 314 0.17 10.62 3.56
N GLY A 315 -0.30 9.94 4.61
CA GLY A 315 -1.20 8.80 4.54
C GLY A 315 -2.64 9.17 4.19
N ASN A 316 -2.99 10.47 4.14
CA ASN A 316 -4.29 10.96 3.71
C ASN A 316 -4.28 11.41 2.24
N ASP A 317 -3.12 11.45 1.58
CA ASP A 317 -3.00 11.61 0.13
C ASP A 317 -2.87 10.24 -0.56
N VAL A 318 -3.98 9.73 -1.07
CA VAL A 318 -4.01 8.41 -1.72
C VAL A 318 -3.07 8.30 -2.92
N GLN A 319 -2.84 9.40 -3.66
CA GLN A 319 -1.91 9.39 -4.79
C GLN A 319 -0.45 9.32 -4.33
N ALA A 320 -0.12 9.99 -3.23
CA ALA A 320 1.20 9.91 -2.62
C ALA A 320 1.47 8.51 -2.06
N VAL A 321 0.50 7.94 -1.33
CA VAL A 321 0.58 6.55 -0.83
C VAL A 321 0.74 5.57 -1.99
N CYS A 322 -0.10 5.65 -3.02
CA CYS A 322 -0.06 4.78 -4.19
C CYS A 322 1.31 4.85 -4.90
N ARG A 323 1.84 6.03 -5.13
CA ARG A 323 3.15 6.21 -5.77
C ARG A 323 4.28 5.57 -4.98
N GLU A 324 4.36 5.87 -3.68
CA GLU A 324 5.45 5.34 -2.85
C GLU A 324 5.30 3.84 -2.57
N ALA A 325 4.08 3.36 -2.31
CA ALA A 325 3.81 1.93 -2.16
C ALA A 325 4.20 1.14 -3.42
N GLY A 326 3.82 1.65 -4.60
CA GLY A 326 4.17 1.02 -5.88
C GLY A 326 5.68 0.89 -6.07
N ARG A 327 6.43 1.96 -5.77
CA ARG A 327 7.90 1.95 -5.81
C ARG A 327 8.49 0.94 -4.84
N LEU A 328 8.06 0.95 -3.57
CA LEU A 328 8.58 0.06 -2.54
C LEU A 328 8.23 -1.42 -2.82
N ILE A 329 7.00 -1.70 -3.27
CA ILE A 329 6.58 -3.05 -3.64
C ILE A 329 7.41 -3.56 -4.83
N ALA A 330 7.70 -2.72 -5.81
CA ALA A 330 8.57 -3.09 -6.94
C ALA A 330 10.00 -3.42 -6.47
N GLU A 331 10.58 -2.63 -5.57
CA GLU A 331 11.90 -2.89 -4.97
C GLU A 331 11.91 -4.21 -4.19
N VAL A 332 10.92 -4.43 -3.33
CA VAL A 332 10.76 -5.67 -2.54
C VAL A 332 10.63 -6.87 -3.47
N ARG A 333 9.79 -6.78 -4.48
CA ARG A 333 9.55 -7.83 -5.48
C ARG A 333 10.78 -8.11 -6.32
N GLY A 334 11.59 -7.08 -6.60
CA GLY A 334 12.88 -7.16 -7.30
C GLY A 334 14.01 -7.75 -6.46
N GLY A 335 13.75 -8.15 -5.20
CA GLY A 335 14.74 -8.79 -4.35
C GLY A 335 15.63 -7.84 -3.54
N SER A 336 15.26 -6.57 -3.43
CA SER A 336 16.02 -5.57 -2.65
C SER A 336 15.87 -5.74 -1.13
N GLY A 337 15.23 -6.81 -0.65
CA GLY A 337 14.96 -7.04 0.77
C GLY A 337 13.80 -6.21 1.32
N PRO A 338 13.60 -6.18 2.64
CA PRO A 338 12.46 -5.54 3.26
C PRO A 338 12.49 -4.01 3.11
N ARG A 339 11.30 -3.39 3.11
CA ARG A 339 11.08 -1.95 3.09
C ARG A 339 10.03 -1.56 4.12
N LEU A 340 10.00 -0.28 4.49
CA LEU A 340 8.97 0.27 5.36
C LEU A 340 8.33 1.50 4.72
N LEU A 341 7.01 1.55 4.73
CA LEU A 341 6.20 2.73 4.44
C LEU A 341 5.61 3.26 5.74
N HIS A 342 5.98 4.47 6.13
CA HIS A 342 5.46 5.16 7.32
C HIS A 342 4.41 6.18 6.87
N ALA A 343 3.16 5.79 6.90
CA ALA A 343 2.02 6.60 6.47
C ALA A 343 1.45 7.39 7.67
N MET A 344 1.61 8.70 7.61
CA MET A 344 1.00 9.61 8.60
C MET A 344 -0.47 9.80 8.24
N THR A 345 -1.36 9.36 9.09
CA THR A 345 -2.81 9.39 8.82
C THR A 345 -3.59 9.91 10.01
N GLU A 346 -4.91 9.98 9.90
CA GLU A 346 -5.79 10.45 10.97
C GLU A 346 -6.94 9.46 11.19
N ARG A 347 -7.11 9.01 12.45
CA ARG A 347 -8.29 8.26 12.85
C ARG A 347 -9.42 9.25 13.17
N GLN A 348 -10.52 9.21 12.40
CA GLN A 348 -11.63 10.14 12.58
C GLN A 348 -12.57 9.76 13.73
N LYS A 349 -12.68 8.49 14.05
CA LYS A 349 -13.57 7.93 15.09
C LYS A 349 -12.84 7.65 16.41
N GLY A 350 -13.56 7.24 17.43
CA GLY A 350 -13.01 6.72 18.67
C GLY A 350 -12.17 5.44 18.47
N HIS A 351 -11.68 4.85 19.55
CA HIS A 351 -10.94 3.60 19.45
C HIS A 351 -11.82 2.44 18.97
N VAL A 352 -13.03 2.36 19.50
CA VAL A 352 -14.11 1.46 19.05
C VAL A 352 -15.34 2.27 18.67
N SER A 353 -16.31 1.66 17.98
CA SER A 353 -17.52 2.31 17.48
C SER A 353 -18.36 3.03 18.55
N VAL A 354 -18.37 2.53 19.77
CA VAL A 354 -19.11 3.12 20.90
C VAL A 354 -18.27 4.06 21.78
N ASP A 355 -17.00 4.29 21.42
CA ASP A 355 -16.10 5.16 22.17
C ASP A 355 -16.37 6.64 21.83
N LYS A 356 -16.74 7.42 22.83
CA LYS A 356 -17.00 8.87 22.70
C LYS A 356 -15.73 9.69 22.51
N ALA A 357 -14.56 9.09 22.63
CA ALA A 357 -13.22 9.69 22.44
C ALA A 357 -13.01 10.98 23.24
N ALA A 358 -13.54 11.07 24.46
CA ALA A 358 -13.40 12.25 25.34
C ALA A 358 -11.96 12.60 25.69
N TYR A 359 -11.01 11.68 25.46
CA TYR A 359 -9.57 11.89 25.63
C TYR A 359 -8.93 12.70 24.49
N ARG A 360 -9.64 12.94 23.38
CA ARG A 360 -9.13 13.73 22.23
C ARG A 360 -9.47 15.20 22.41
N LYS A 361 -8.52 16.06 22.05
CA LYS A 361 -8.75 17.50 22.02
C LYS A 361 -9.67 17.86 20.84
N PRO A 362 -10.64 18.77 21.01
CA PRO A 362 -11.55 19.17 19.94
C PRO A 362 -10.82 19.60 18.65
N GLN A 363 -9.74 20.37 18.77
CA GLN A 363 -8.94 20.82 17.62
C GLN A 363 -8.30 19.68 16.83
N ASP A 364 -7.88 18.60 17.51
CA ASP A 364 -7.30 17.43 16.85
C ASP A 364 -8.37 16.65 16.06
N VAL A 365 -9.59 16.66 16.56
CA VAL A 365 -10.75 16.07 15.90
C VAL A 365 -11.13 16.88 14.66
N GLU A 366 -11.24 18.19 14.81
CA GLU A 366 -11.55 19.09 13.68
C GLU A 366 -10.51 18.96 12.58
N ARG A 367 -9.22 18.89 12.95
CA ARG A 367 -8.13 18.65 12.00
C ARG A 367 -8.30 17.31 11.27
N ALA A 368 -8.58 16.23 12.00
CA ALA A 368 -8.77 14.91 11.41
C ALA A 368 -9.96 14.85 10.45
N LEU A 369 -11.05 15.54 10.77
CA LEU A 369 -12.22 15.65 9.91
C LEU A 369 -11.97 16.56 8.68
N ALA A 370 -11.17 17.61 8.84
CA ALA A 370 -10.81 18.50 7.73
C ALA A 370 -9.88 17.83 6.73
N ASP A 371 -8.99 16.94 7.20
CA ASP A 371 -8.01 16.22 6.37
C ASP A 371 -8.50 14.82 5.93
N ASP A 372 -9.79 14.72 5.59
CA ASP A 372 -10.42 13.48 5.12
C ASP A 372 -9.85 13.05 3.75
N PRO A 373 -9.32 11.81 3.63
CA PRO A 373 -8.70 11.34 2.39
C PRO A 373 -9.70 11.23 1.23
N ILE A 374 -10.96 10.91 1.49
CA ILE A 374 -12.02 10.81 0.47
C ILE A 374 -12.36 12.21 -0.05
N ARG A 375 -12.52 13.20 0.84
CA ARG A 375 -12.77 14.59 0.43
C ARG A 375 -11.61 15.16 -0.38
N ARG A 376 -10.37 14.87 -0.01
CA ARG A 376 -9.17 15.28 -0.78
C ARG A 376 -9.15 14.66 -2.17
N ALA A 377 -9.42 13.37 -2.30
CA ALA A 377 -9.49 12.69 -3.59
C ALA A 377 -10.67 13.19 -4.43
N ARG A 378 -11.84 13.41 -3.82
CA ARG A 378 -13.02 13.99 -4.47
C ARG A 378 -12.71 15.35 -5.09
N ALA A 379 -12.13 16.26 -4.32
CA ALA A 379 -11.74 17.57 -4.81
C ALA A 379 -10.72 17.50 -5.97
N ALA A 380 -9.84 16.50 -5.96
CA ALA A 380 -8.90 16.26 -7.07
C ALA A 380 -9.63 15.76 -8.34
N LEU A 381 -10.63 14.89 -8.20
CA LEU A 381 -11.47 14.43 -9.31
C LEU A 381 -12.31 15.55 -9.91
N GLU A 382 -12.88 16.42 -9.07
CA GLU A 382 -13.65 17.60 -9.51
C GLU A 382 -12.79 18.55 -10.35
N ARG A 383 -11.55 18.82 -9.91
CA ARG A 383 -10.59 19.62 -10.71
C ARG A 383 -10.25 18.97 -12.06
N GLN A 384 -10.42 17.67 -12.20
CA GLN A 384 -10.24 16.93 -13.46
C GLN A 384 -11.51 16.81 -14.29
N GLY A 385 -12.64 17.39 -13.85
CA GLY A 385 -13.93 17.30 -14.53
C GLY A 385 -14.62 15.93 -14.39
N LEU A 386 -14.24 15.15 -13.37
CA LEU A 386 -14.70 13.77 -13.13
C LEU A 386 -15.75 13.67 -12.00
N ALA A 387 -16.42 14.77 -11.65
CA ALA A 387 -17.40 14.81 -10.57
C ALA A 387 -18.55 13.79 -10.76
N ALA A 388 -19.10 13.70 -11.97
CA ALA A 388 -20.19 12.77 -12.26
C ALA A 388 -19.78 11.28 -12.09
N GLN A 389 -18.52 10.93 -12.43
CA GLN A 389 -17.99 9.60 -12.22
C GLN A 389 -17.79 9.31 -10.71
N ALA A 390 -17.36 10.31 -9.95
CA ALA A 390 -17.24 10.17 -8.50
C ALA A 390 -18.62 9.98 -7.85
N ASP A 391 -19.66 10.73 -8.27
CA ASP A 391 -21.04 10.53 -7.80
C ASP A 391 -21.57 9.13 -8.12
N ALA A 392 -21.24 8.61 -9.30
CA ALA A 392 -21.63 7.24 -9.67
C ALA A 392 -20.95 6.21 -8.77
N ILE A 393 -19.66 6.38 -8.47
CA ILE A 393 -18.90 5.50 -7.58
C ILE A 393 -19.50 5.48 -6.17
N GLU A 394 -19.87 6.65 -5.63
CA GLU A 394 -20.48 6.74 -4.31
C GLU A 394 -21.83 6.00 -4.24
N ARG A 395 -22.68 6.18 -5.29
CA ARG A 395 -23.96 5.46 -5.36
C ARG A 395 -23.78 3.95 -5.49
N GLU A 396 -22.84 3.50 -6.32
CA GLU A 396 -22.53 2.08 -6.52
C GLU A 396 -22.02 1.44 -5.23
N ALA A 397 -21.09 2.11 -4.54
CA ALA A 397 -20.55 1.61 -3.27
C ALA A 397 -21.63 1.50 -2.19
N ARG A 398 -22.51 2.50 -2.09
CA ARG A 398 -23.63 2.45 -1.15
C ARG A 398 -24.57 1.30 -1.46
N ALA A 399 -24.98 1.14 -2.71
CA ALA A 399 -25.85 0.04 -3.14
C ALA A 399 -25.24 -1.34 -2.89
N GLU A 400 -23.92 -1.50 -3.12
CA GLU A 400 -23.19 -2.74 -2.81
C GLU A 400 -23.26 -3.06 -1.32
N ILE A 401 -23.02 -2.07 -0.47
CA ILE A 401 -23.00 -2.27 0.99
C ILE A 401 -24.41 -2.48 1.56
N ASP A 402 -25.42 -1.79 1.05
CA ASP A 402 -26.83 -2.01 1.43
C ASP A 402 -27.25 -3.45 1.11
N ALA A 403 -26.84 -3.96 -0.06
CA ALA A 403 -27.08 -5.36 -0.43
C ALA A 403 -26.33 -6.34 0.48
N ALA A 404 -25.07 -6.02 0.83
CA ALA A 404 -24.26 -6.82 1.75
C ALA A 404 -24.88 -6.87 3.16
N LEU A 405 -25.39 -5.74 3.65
CA LEU A 405 -26.09 -5.64 4.93
C LEU A 405 -27.34 -6.54 4.94
N ALA A 406 -28.20 -6.41 3.94
CA ALA A 406 -29.42 -7.23 3.82
C ALA A 406 -29.10 -8.73 3.73
N ALA A 407 -28.07 -9.11 2.97
CA ALA A 407 -27.64 -10.51 2.87
C ALA A 407 -27.13 -11.05 4.21
N ALA A 408 -26.37 -10.23 4.96
CA ALA A 408 -25.88 -10.61 6.29
C ALA A 408 -27.00 -10.75 7.33
N GLU A 409 -27.99 -9.87 7.29
CA GLU A 409 -29.18 -9.96 8.17
C GLU A 409 -29.97 -11.23 7.92
N ALA A 410 -30.16 -11.61 6.65
CA ALA A 410 -30.91 -12.80 6.24
C ALA A 410 -30.14 -14.11 6.47
N ALA A 411 -28.83 -14.07 6.64
CA ALA A 411 -28.01 -15.26 6.78
C ALA A 411 -28.27 -15.99 8.10
N PRO A 412 -28.18 -17.35 8.13
CA PRO A 412 -28.40 -18.13 9.34
C PRO A 412 -27.26 -17.95 10.36
N PHE A 413 -27.60 -18.13 11.65
CA PHE A 413 -26.55 -18.30 12.66
C PHE A 413 -25.87 -19.66 12.52
N PRO A 414 -24.60 -19.81 12.97
CA PRO A 414 -23.93 -21.11 13.02
C PRO A 414 -24.72 -22.09 13.89
N ALA A 415 -24.69 -23.37 13.53
CA ALA A 415 -25.18 -24.43 14.39
C ALA A 415 -24.38 -24.49 15.70
N ARG A 416 -24.98 -24.95 16.80
CA ARG A 416 -24.28 -25.02 18.12
C ARG A 416 -23.01 -25.84 18.06
N GLU A 417 -23.03 -26.93 17.29
CA GLU A 417 -21.94 -27.87 17.09
C GLU A 417 -20.73 -27.22 16.40
N ALA A 418 -20.96 -26.17 15.61
CA ALA A 418 -19.90 -25.40 14.98
C ALA A 418 -18.92 -24.77 15.98
N ALA A 419 -19.35 -24.55 17.23
CA ALA A 419 -18.50 -24.04 18.30
C ALA A 419 -17.32 -25.00 18.62
N TYR A 420 -17.48 -26.27 18.33
CA TYR A 420 -16.49 -27.31 18.62
C TYR A 420 -15.76 -27.82 17.36
N GLN A 421 -16.05 -27.27 16.18
CA GLN A 421 -15.44 -27.63 14.92
C GLN A 421 -14.34 -26.62 14.55
N GLU A 422 -13.30 -27.07 13.87
CA GLU A 422 -12.22 -26.24 13.34
C GLU A 422 -11.46 -25.38 14.39
N ILE A 423 -11.60 -25.71 15.68
CA ILE A 423 -10.94 -24.95 16.75
C ILE A 423 -9.43 -25.21 16.76
N ALA A 424 -9.03 -26.44 16.46
CA ALA A 424 -7.64 -26.83 16.31
C ALA A 424 -7.57 -28.02 15.36
N ASN A 425 -7.42 -27.77 14.07
CA ASN A 425 -7.17 -28.85 13.12
C ASN A 425 -5.69 -29.28 13.20
N THR A 426 -5.37 -29.95 14.29
CA THR A 426 -4.02 -30.50 14.54
C THR A 426 -3.82 -31.89 13.94
N GLY A 427 -4.83 -32.41 13.23
CA GLY A 427 -4.88 -33.79 12.78
C GLY A 427 -5.15 -34.79 13.91
N GLU A 428 -5.52 -36.01 13.56
CA GLU A 428 -5.76 -37.05 14.53
C GLU A 428 -4.44 -37.43 15.25
N GLY A 429 -4.45 -37.34 16.58
CA GLY A 429 -3.39 -37.89 17.43
C GLY A 429 -2.08 -37.13 17.52
N VAL A 430 -2.06 -35.85 17.19
CA VAL A 430 -0.85 -35.04 17.26
C VAL A 430 -0.37 -34.75 18.68
N TRP A 431 -1.26 -34.74 19.63
CA TRP A 431 -0.92 -34.57 21.06
C TRP A 431 -0.97 -35.90 21.79
N LYS A 432 0.13 -36.64 21.71
CA LYS A 432 0.36 -37.83 22.56
C LYS A 432 1.21 -37.44 23.75
#